data_d4e68587f77a1ae70ed7b0fa999e4cf7
#
_entry.id   d4e68587f77a1ae70ed7b0fa999e4cf7
#
_cell.length_a   1.000
_cell.length_b   1.000
_cell.length_c   1.000
_cell.angle_alpha   90.00
_cell.angle_beta   90.00
_cell.angle_gamma   90.00
#
_symmetry.space_group_name_H-M   'P 1'
#
loop_
_entity.id
_entity.type
_entity.pdbx_description
1 polymer ?
#
loop_
_entity_poly.entity_id
_entity_poly.type
_entity_poly.pdbx_seq_one_letter_code
_entity_poly.pdbx_strand_id
1 'polypeptide(L)'
;MSKDNAPHAIDLVALNNYLSTACPSIGHVESAEKFAGGQSNPTFKLTTDNGVYVLRRQPPGKLLKSAHAVDREFRVINALHDSEVPVPKAHHLCEDTSVIGSMFYIMAFVEGEIYWNSALPEIASSDTRGAMYDEMNRVLAALHSVDIENAGLSDYGKPGSYFERQLSRWTKQYRASELEHIEEIESLIHYLEANLPEDDGQVSLVHGDFRLDNMMFDMSDTDKPQVVAVLDWELSTLGHPYADLAYQCMQLRLPSDIAHAAGLGGLDRKQLGIPSEQEYIKAYCERRGIDAISNWTFYLAFSFFRLAAILQGVVKRAHDGNASSEKAMQLGAMVRPLAQIANQTIHQSE
;
A
#
# COMPACT_ATOMS: atom_id res chain seq x y z
N MET A 1 -31.97 -18.75 19.67
CA MET A 1 -30.54 -18.86 19.96
C MET A 1 -29.84 -19.26 18.67
N SER A 2 -29.56 -18.31 17.79
CA SER A 2 -28.78 -18.56 16.57
C SER A 2 -27.33 -18.18 16.89
N LYS A 3 -26.45 -19.19 16.95
CA LYS A 3 -25.02 -18.98 16.97
C LYS A 3 -24.60 -18.61 15.54
N ASP A 4 -24.42 -17.33 15.30
CA ASP A 4 -23.70 -16.86 14.11
C ASP A 4 -22.23 -17.28 14.25
N ASN A 5 -21.94 -18.50 13.85
CA ASN A 5 -20.60 -19.01 13.63
C ASN A 5 -20.08 -18.48 12.28
N ALA A 6 -19.96 -17.16 12.13
CA ALA A 6 -19.19 -16.60 11.04
C ALA A 6 -17.70 -16.95 11.29
N PRO A 7 -16.97 -17.51 10.31
CA PRO A 7 -15.60 -18.00 10.49
C PRO A 7 -14.56 -16.92 10.89
N HIS A 8 -15.02 -15.72 11.19
CA HIS A 8 -14.19 -14.56 11.57
C HIS A 8 -14.69 -13.83 12.82
N ALA A 9 -15.67 -14.38 13.58
CA ALA A 9 -16.13 -13.72 14.81
C ALA A 9 -15.01 -13.61 15.85
N ILE A 10 -14.95 -12.47 16.55
CA ILE A 10 -14.04 -12.25 17.68
C ILE A 10 -14.74 -12.75 18.97
N ASP A 11 -14.03 -13.53 19.78
CA ASP A 11 -14.49 -13.85 21.13
C ASP A 11 -14.34 -12.62 22.03
N LEU A 12 -15.44 -11.88 22.22
CA LEU A 12 -15.46 -10.66 23.02
C LEU A 12 -15.18 -10.94 24.51
N VAL A 13 -15.55 -12.12 25.02
CA VAL A 13 -15.29 -12.46 26.43
C VAL A 13 -13.78 -12.65 26.65
N ALA A 14 -13.13 -13.41 25.78
CA ALA A 14 -11.69 -13.60 25.83
C ALA A 14 -10.93 -12.27 25.61
N LEU A 15 -11.36 -11.48 24.62
CA LEU A 15 -10.76 -10.17 24.35
C LEU A 15 -10.87 -9.23 25.55
N ASN A 16 -12.05 -9.09 26.16
CA ASN A 16 -12.27 -8.24 27.33
C ASN A 16 -11.47 -8.69 28.55
N ASN A 17 -11.42 -9.99 28.82
CA ASN A 17 -10.60 -10.54 29.90
C ASN A 17 -9.12 -10.19 29.72
N TYR A 18 -8.62 -10.28 28.50
CA TYR A 18 -7.25 -9.91 28.18
C TYR A 18 -7.00 -8.41 28.31
N LEU A 19 -7.82 -7.56 27.66
CA LEU A 19 -7.64 -6.10 27.60
C LEU A 19 -7.78 -5.45 28.98
N SER A 20 -8.61 -6.00 29.88
CA SER A 20 -8.77 -5.47 31.23
C SER A 20 -7.45 -5.40 32.02
N THR A 21 -6.48 -6.25 31.67
CA THR A 21 -5.14 -6.28 32.29
C THR A 21 -4.07 -5.70 31.37
N ALA A 22 -4.09 -6.07 30.09
CA ALA A 22 -3.02 -5.72 29.15
C ALA A 22 -3.12 -4.29 28.62
N CYS A 23 -4.34 -3.75 28.44
CA CYS A 23 -4.57 -2.39 27.95
C CYS A 23 -5.89 -1.81 28.49
N PRO A 24 -5.97 -1.51 29.81
CA PRO A 24 -7.20 -1.02 30.46
C PRO A 24 -7.75 0.29 29.86
N SER A 25 -6.90 1.08 29.19
CA SER A 25 -7.28 2.35 28.56
C SER A 25 -8.26 2.18 27.40
N ILE A 26 -8.34 0.99 26.79
CA ILE A 26 -9.31 0.69 25.73
C ILE A 26 -10.73 0.63 26.29
N GLY A 27 -10.90 0.20 27.54
CA GLY A 27 -12.20 -0.01 28.15
C GLY A 27 -12.81 -1.36 27.76
N HIS A 28 -14.10 -1.53 28.14
CA HIS A 28 -14.84 -2.75 27.86
C HIS A 28 -15.37 -2.72 26.41
N VAL A 29 -15.05 -3.75 25.62
CA VAL A 29 -15.50 -3.89 24.23
C VAL A 29 -16.95 -4.40 24.23
N GLU A 30 -17.87 -3.57 23.74
CA GLU A 30 -19.30 -3.90 23.61
C GLU A 30 -19.59 -4.64 22.32
N SER A 31 -18.94 -4.23 21.22
CA SER A 31 -19.11 -4.86 19.90
C SER A 31 -17.84 -4.83 19.06
N ALA A 32 -17.76 -5.79 18.12
CA ALA A 32 -16.71 -5.86 17.10
C ALA A 32 -17.37 -6.11 15.74
N GLU A 33 -17.31 -5.10 14.87
CA GLU A 33 -17.91 -5.14 13.53
C GLU A 33 -16.81 -5.22 12.48
N LYS A 34 -16.84 -6.27 11.63
CA LYS A 34 -15.87 -6.44 10.56
C LYS A 34 -16.10 -5.41 9.46
N PHE A 35 -15.04 -4.69 9.05
CA PHE A 35 -15.11 -3.85 7.86
C PHE A 35 -15.31 -4.69 6.59
N ALA A 36 -16.08 -4.15 5.64
CA ALA A 36 -16.40 -4.83 4.37
C ALA A 36 -15.18 -4.96 3.43
N GLY A 37 -14.10 -4.20 3.65
CA GLY A 37 -12.85 -4.22 2.90
C GLY A 37 -11.74 -4.97 3.65
N GLY A 38 -10.56 -5.08 3.03
CA GLY A 38 -9.37 -5.70 3.63
C GLY A 38 -9.32 -7.21 3.41
N GLN A 39 -8.67 -7.64 2.32
CA GLN A 39 -8.60 -9.06 1.97
C GLN A 39 -7.46 -9.80 2.69
N SER A 40 -6.41 -9.08 3.12
CA SER A 40 -5.21 -9.68 3.72
C SER A 40 -5.40 -9.95 5.21
N ASN A 41 -5.60 -8.92 6.01
CA ASN A 41 -5.72 -9.01 7.46
C ASN A 41 -7.13 -8.56 7.90
N PRO A 42 -7.95 -9.44 8.52
CA PRO A 42 -9.28 -9.06 9.01
C PRO A 42 -9.22 -7.88 9.96
N THR A 43 -10.00 -6.84 9.67
CA THR A 43 -10.02 -5.58 10.41
C THR A 43 -11.42 -5.33 10.95
N PHE A 44 -11.51 -4.91 12.20
CA PHE A 44 -12.77 -4.76 12.93
C PHE A 44 -12.83 -3.39 13.61
N LYS A 45 -14.00 -2.76 13.54
CA LYS A 45 -14.35 -1.62 14.37
C LYS A 45 -14.76 -2.14 15.75
N LEU A 46 -14.11 -1.68 16.79
CA LEU A 46 -14.46 -1.96 18.18
C LEU A 46 -15.21 -0.76 18.74
N THR A 47 -16.41 -0.99 19.29
CA THR A 47 -17.11 -0.01 20.13
C THR A 47 -16.87 -0.37 21.59
N THR A 48 -16.40 0.59 22.38
CA THR A 48 -16.08 0.40 23.79
C THR A 48 -16.68 1.50 24.63
N ASP A 49 -16.73 1.34 25.96
CA ASP A 49 -17.16 2.38 26.90
C ASP A 49 -16.20 3.59 26.94
N ASN A 50 -14.97 3.46 26.43
CA ASN A 50 -13.98 4.55 26.35
C ASN A 50 -13.83 5.16 24.96
N GLY A 51 -14.56 4.67 23.93
CA GLY A 51 -14.53 5.20 22.57
C GLY A 51 -14.56 4.14 21.49
N VAL A 52 -14.11 4.54 20.28
CA VAL A 52 -14.08 3.65 19.11
C VAL A 52 -12.63 3.37 18.72
N TYR A 53 -12.32 2.12 18.45
CA TYR A 53 -10.99 1.66 18.07
C TYR A 53 -11.06 0.73 16.85
N VAL A 54 -9.91 0.40 16.31
CA VAL A 54 -9.77 -0.59 15.23
C VAL A 54 -8.89 -1.74 15.72
N LEU A 55 -9.37 -2.96 15.58
CA LEU A 55 -8.60 -4.18 15.78
C LEU A 55 -8.27 -4.80 14.42
N ARG A 56 -6.98 -4.99 14.14
CA ARG A 56 -6.49 -5.70 12.95
C ARG A 56 -5.77 -6.98 13.38
N ARG A 57 -6.14 -8.11 12.81
CA ARG A 57 -5.62 -9.43 13.21
C ARG A 57 -5.13 -10.23 12.01
N GLN A 58 -4.24 -11.16 12.27
CA GLN A 58 -3.90 -12.19 11.30
C GLN A 58 -5.13 -13.03 10.94
N PRO A 59 -5.27 -13.49 9.69
CA PRO A 59 -6.29 -14.47 9.34
C PRO A 59 -6.10 -15.74 10.17
N PRO A 60 -7.19 -16.44 10.53
CA PRO A 60 -7.09 -17.71 11.23
C PRO A 60 -6.53 -18.81 10.30
N GLY A 61 -5.76 -19.74 10.86
CA GLY A 61 -5.22 -20.88 10.13
C GLY A 61 -3.69 -20.89 10.00
N LYS A 62 -3.17 -21.82 9.18
CA LYS A 62 -1.72 -21.90 8.91
C LYS A 62 -1.32 -20.81 7.93
N LEU A 63 -0.52 -19.87 8.38
CA LEU A 63 0.00 -18.77 7.57
C LEU A 63 1.36 -19.14 6.98
N LEU A 64 1.67 -18.59 5.80
CA LEU A 64 3.03 -18.61 5.26
C LEU A 64 3.94 -17.73 6.15
N LYS A 65 5.14 -18.20 6.40
CA LYS A 65 6.15 -17.47 7.18
C LYS A 65 6.44 -16.13 6.48
N SER A 66 6.16 -15.00 7.06
CA SER A 66 6.23 -13.64 6.51
C SER A 66 4.98 -13.09 5.79
N ALA A 67 3.89 -13.84 5.67
CA ALA A 67 2.62 -13.28 5.25
C ALA A 67 1.84 -12.79 6.49
N HIS A 68 1.09 -11.69 6.34
CA HIS A 68 0.20 -11.20 7.40
C HIS A 68 0.92 -10.77 8.70
N ALA A 69 2.07 -10.10 8.59
CA ALA A 69 2.90 -9.68 9.71
C ALA A 69 2.33 -8.42 10.40
N VAL A 70 1.26 -8.60 11.19
CA VAL A 70 0.58 -7.49 11.90
C VAL A 70 1.47 -6.85 12.98
N ASP A 71 2.45 -7.57 13.51
CA ASP A 71 3.51 -7.06 14.39
C ASP A 71 4.39 -6.02 13.67
N ARG A 72 4.72 -6.26 12.41
CA ARG A 72 5.47 -5.30 11.59
C ARG A 72 4.64 -4.06 11.26
N GLU A 73 3.36 -4.24 10.93
CA GLU A 73 2.43 -3.11 10.72
C GLU A 73 2.33 -2.26 12.00
N PHE A 74 2.11 -2.89 13.15
CA PHE A 74 2.07 -2.19 14.44
C PHE A 74 3.37 -1.42 14.70
N ARG A 75 4.52 -2.06 14.48
CA ARG A 75 5.83 -1.44 14.71
C ARG A 75 6.03 -0.17 13.89
N VAL A 76 5.69 -0.18 12.60
CA VAL A 76 5.87 1.00 11.75
C VAL A 76 4.87 2.11 12.09
N ILE A 77 3.60 1.76 12.35
CA ILE A 77 2.59 2.73 12.76
C ILE A 77 2.99 3.39 14.09
N ASN A 78 3.46 2.61 15.06
CA ASN A 78 3.93 3.15 16.32
C ASN A 78 5.16 4.05 16.16
N ALA A 79 6.10 3.69 15.29
CA ALA A 79 7.30 4.47 15.03
C ALA A 79 7.03 5.81 14.32
N LEU A 80 5.95 5.89 13.54
CA LEU A 80 5.56 7.09 12.79
C LEU A 80 4.66 8.05 13.57
N HIS A 81 4.22 7.70 14.79
CA HIS A 81 3.20 8.45 15.54
C HIS A 81 3.56 9.92 15.76
N ASP A 82 4.82 10.22 16.01
CA ASP A 82 5.33 11.57 16.27
C ASP A 82 6.02 12.19 15.03
N SER A 83 5.77 11.65 13.84
CA SER A 83 6.32 12.16 12.58
C SER A 83 5.31 12.98 11.78
N GLU A 84 5.76 13.59 10.67
CA GLU A 84 4.91 14.30 9.71
C GLU A 84 4.04 13.35 8.85
N VAL A 85 4.21 12.03 9.01
CA VAL A 85 3.41 11.01 8.31
C VAL A 85 2.17 10.69 9.13
N PRO A 86 0.96 10.99 8.63
CA PRO A 86 -0.25 10.71 9.38
C PRO A 86 -0.53 9.21 9.44
N VAL A 87 -0.63 8.68 10.65
CA VAL A 87 -0.96 7.28 10.93
C VAL A 87 -1.93 7.17 12.10
N PRO A 88 -2.79 6.15 12.16
CA PRO A 88 -3.60 5.90 13.35
C PRO A 88 -2.70 5.67 14.56
N LYS A 89 -3.06 6.23 15.72
CA LYS A 89 -2.31 5.97 16.95
C LYS A 89 -2.36 4.48 17.30
N ALA A 90 -1.20 3.83 17.38
CA ALA A 90 -1.08 2.47 17.88
C ALA A 90 -1.30 2.41 19.41
N HIS A 91 -2.13 1.49 19.88
CA HIS A 91 -2.43 1.36 21.29
C HIS A 91 -1.84 0.11 21.92
N HIS A 92 -2.01 -1.04 21.28
CA HIS A 92 -1.61 -2.32 21.85
C HIS A 92 -1.36 -3.39 20.78
N LEU A 93 -0.30 -4.19 20.96
CA LEU A 93 -0.01 -5.40 20.18
C LEU A 93 -0.15 -6.62 21.10
N CYS A 94 -0.92 -7.59 20.66
CA CYS A 94 -1.04 -8.90 21.29
C CYS A 94 -0.43 -9.99 20.40
N GLU A 95 0.72 -10.54 20.82
CA GLU A 95 1.39 -11.64 20.12
C GLU A 95 0.88 -13.02 20.58
N ASP A 96 0.15 -13.07 21.72
CA ASP A 96 -0.43 -14.31 22.24
C ASP A 96 -1.66 -14.74 21.44
N THR A 97 -1.45 -15.74 20.59
CA THR A 97 -2.53 -16.28 19.74
C THR A 97 -3.62 -17.04 20.52
N SER A 98 -3.41 -17.34 21.82
CA SER A 98 -4.41 -18.02 22.63
C SER A 98 -5.58 -17.12 23.03
N VAL A 99 -5.43 -15.80 22.94
CA VAL A 99 -6.46 -14.82 23.33
C VAL A 99 -7.68 -14.88 22.42
N ILE A 100 -7.48 -14.65 21.10
CA ILE A 100 -8.56 -14.67 20.12
C ILE A 100 -8.25 -15.54 18.89
N GLY A 101 -7.30 -16.47 19.03
CA GLY A 101 -6.94 -17.43 17.96
C GLY A 101 -5.95 -16.91 16.93
N SER A 102 -5.45 -15.68 17.06
CA SER A 102 -4.42 -15.10 16.20
C SER A 102 -3.81 -13.86 16.85
N MET A 103 -2.59 -13.50 16.42
CA MET A 103 -1.96 -12.23 16.75
C MET A 103 -2.83 -11.06 16.22
N PHE A 104 -2.91 -9.97 16.99
CA PHE A 104 -3.65 -8.77 16.63
C PHE A 104 -3.03 -7.51 17.23
N TYR A 105 -3.40 -6.36 16.66
CA TYR A 105 -3.13 -5.07 17.29
C TYR A 105 -4.36 -4.20 17.33
N ILE A 106 -4.35 -3.20 18.22
CA ILE A 106 -5.39 -2.20 18.37
C ILE A 106 -4.81 -0.84 18.09
N MET A 107 -5.52 -0.06 17.28
CA MET A 107 -5.19 1.32 16.95
C MET A 107 -6.42 2.23 17.10
N ALA A 108 -6.21 3.54 17.14
CA ALA A 108 -7.29 4.51 17.12
C ALA A 108 -8.14 4.36 15.88
N PHE A 109 -9.44 4.57 16.02
CA PHE A 109 -10.34 4.78 14.88
C PHE A 109 -10.13 6.21 14.39
N VAL A 110 -9.82 6.37 13.11
CA VAL A 110 -9.67 7.66 12.45
C VAL A 110 -10.91 7.90 11.59
N GLU A 111 -11.51 9.07 11.71
CA GLU A 111 -12.60 9.52 10.83
C GLU A 111 -12.00 10.15 9.58
N GLY A 112 -12.54 9.81 8.40
CA GLY A 112 -12.10 10.33 7.12
C GLY A 112 -12.69 9.54 5.95
N GLU A 113 -12.44 10.02 4.75
CA GLU A 113 -12.95 9.45 3.50
C GLU A 113 -11.83 8.76 2.72
N ILE A 114 -12.15 7.63 2.09
CA ILE A 114 -11.24 6.87 1.22
C ILE A 114 -11.78 6.95 -0.20
N TYR A 115 -10.90 7.29 -1.15
CA TYR A 115 -11.24 7.41 -2.57
C TYR A 115 -10.57 6.30 -3.38
N TRP A 116 -11.35 5.66 -4.25
CA TRP A 116 -10.91 4.47 -5.00
C TRP A 116 -10.54 4.76 -6.45
N ASN A 117 -11.02 5.88 -7.00
CA ASN A 117 -10.80 6.25 -8.38
C ASN A 117 -9.83 7.44 -8.44
N SER A 118 -8.71 7.26 -9.12
CA SER A 118 -7.68 8.30 -9.27
C SER A 118 -8.18 9.59 -9.93
N ALA A 119 -9.27 9.54 -10.71
CA ALA A 119 -9.87 10.73 -11.30
C ALA A 119 -10.72 11.55 -10.30
N LEU A 120 -10.98 11.00 -9.10
CA LEU A 120 -11.77 11.64 -8.04
C LEU A 120 -13.11 12.17 -8.55
N PRO A 121 -13.96 11.33 -9.18
CA PRO A 121 -15.23 11.78 -9.75
C PRO A 121 -16.21 12.29 -8.70
N GLU A 122 -16.05 11.89 -7.45
CA GLU A 122 -16.86 12.35 -6.30
C GLU A 122 -16.55 13.80 -5.90
N ILE A 123 -15.38 14.31 -6.28
CA ILE A 123 -14.92 15.67 -5.96
C ILE A 123 -15.24 16.59 -7.14
N ALA A 124 -16.15 17.53 -6.95
CA ALA A 124 -16.61 18.42 -8.03
C ALA A 124 -15.54 19.46 -8.44
N SER A 125 -14.79 20.01 -7.47
CA SER A 125 -13.79 21.05 -7.70
C SER A 125 -12.47 20.49 -8.25
N SER A 126 -11.99 21.05 -9.36
CA SER A 126 -10.65 20.77 -9.88
C SER A 126 -9.53 21.20 -8.92
N ASP A 127 -9.74 22.31 -8.22
CA ASP A 127 -8.75 22.83 -7.28
C ASP A 127 -8.61 21.90 -6.07
N THR A 128 -9.74 21.40 -5.56
CA THR A 128 -9.76 20.41 -4.47
C THR A 128 -9.05 19.12 -4.90
N ARG A 129 -9.29 18.61 -6.13
CA ARG A 129 -8.55 17.43 -6.64
C ARG A 129 -7.05 17.70 -6.70
N GLY A 130 -6.65 18.87 -7.19
CA GLY A 130 -5.24 19.28 -7.20
C GLY A 130 -4.63 19.34 -5.80
N ALA A 131 -5.36 19.91 -4.83
CA ALA A 131 -4.91 19.98 -3.44
C ALA A 131 -4.79 18.59 -2.79
N MET A 132 -5.68 17.63 -3.09
CA MET A 132 -5.56 16.25 -2.64
C MET A 132 -4.30 15.57 -3.17
N TYR A 133 -3.98 15.76 -4.45
CA TYR A 133 -2.74 15.22 -5.04
C TYR A 133 -1.48 15.89 -4.46
N ASP A 134 -1.55 17.19 -4.16
CA ASP A 134 -0.47 17.92 -3.51
C ASP A 134 -0.23 17.42 -2.08
N GLU A 135 -1.31 17.14 -1.34
CA GLU A 135 -1.23 16.57 0.01
C GLU A 135 -0.68 15.13 0.00
N MET A 136 -1.08 14.28 -0.96
CA MET A 136 -0.48 12.96 -1.16
C MET A 136 1.04 13.07 -1.39
N ASN A 137 1.47 14.02 -2.20
CA ASN A 137 2.88 14.27 -2.48
C ASN A 137 3.63 14.73 -1.22
N ARG A 138 3.01 15.61 -0.40
CA ARG A 138 3.56 16.05 0.89
C ARG A 138 3.79 14.88 1.82
N VAL A 139 2.80 14.00 1.95
CA VAL A 139 2.88 12.82 2.82
C VAL A 139 3.95 11.83 2.32
N LEU A 140 4.07 11.62 1.01
CA LEU A 140 5.11 10.77 0.44
C LEU A 140 6.52 11.33 0.72
N ALA A 141 6.70 12.64 0.54
CA ALA A 141 7.97 13.28 0.84
C ALA A 141 8.31 13.22 2.34
N ALA A 142 7.31 13.40 3.22
CA ALA A 142 7.46 13.24 4.65
C ALA A 142 7.86 11.81 5.03
N LEU A 143 7.20 10.79 4.44
CA LEU A 143 7.53 9.39 4.65
C LEU A 143 9.00 9.08 4.32
N HIS A 144 9.46 9.55 3.18
CA HIS A 144 10.84 9.32 2.75
C HIS A 144 11.87 10.18 3.49
N SER A 145 11.42 11.16 4.29
CA SER A 145 12.26 12.01 5.15
C SER A 145 12.34 11.53 6.59
N VAL A 146 11.63 10.45 6.95
CA VAL A 146 11.68 9.89 8.29
C VAL A 146 13.11 9.49 8.65
N ASP A 147 13.59 9.94 9.79
CA ASP A 147 14.84 9.47 10.36
C ASP A 147 14.67 8.06 10.89
N ILE A 148 15.19 7.10 10.12
CA ILE A 148 15.04 5.65 10.37
C ILE A 148 15.66 5.24 11.70
N GLU A 149 16.79 5.84 12.06
CA GLU A 149 17.52 5.53 13.29
C GLU A 149 16.76 6.03 14.52
N ASN A 150 16.37 7.29 14.52
CA ASN A 150 15.59 7.90 15.60
C ASN A 150 14.19 7.27 15.72
N ALA A 151 13.59 6.81 14.64
CA ALA A 151 12.34 6.07 14.64
C ALA A 151 12.47 4.61 15.13
N GLY A 152 13.69 4.13 15.41
CA GLY A 152 13.93 2.75 15.84
C GLY A 152 13.66 1.70 14.76
N LEU A 153 13.82 2.06 13.49
CA LEU A 153 13.52 1.20 12.35
C LEU A 153 14.76 0.71 11.58
N SER A 154 15.99 0.88 12.12
CA SER A 154 17.24 0.53 11.43
C SER A 154 17.32 -0.94 10.99
N ASP A 155 16.66 -1.85 11.69
CA ASP A 155 16.56 -3.29 11.40
C ASP A 155 15.24 -3.69 10.70
N TYR A 156 14.38 -2.72 10.34
CA TYR A 156 13.07 -2.98 9.76
C TYR A 156 13.11 -3.59 8.35
N GLY A 157 14.22 -3.45 7.65
CA GLY A 157 14.47 -4.03 6.34
C GLY A 157 15.97 -4.19 6.07
N LYS A 158 16.30 -4.76 4.93
CA LYS A 158 17.68 -4.92 4.50
C LYS A 158 18.10 -3.71 3.66
N PRO A 159 19.06 -2.89 4.12
CA PRO A 159 19.56 -1.74 3.35
C PRO A 159 20.38 -2.17 2.14
N GLY A 160 20.61 -1.24 1.22
CA GLY A 160 21.47 -1.36 0.04
C GLY A 160 20.93 -2.24 -1.09
N SER A 161 21.37 -1.98 -2.30
CA SER A 161 21.01 -2.73 -3.54
C SER A 161 19.52 -3.07 -3.66
N TYR A 162 18.65 -2.12 -3.30
CA TYR A 162 17.20 -2.38 -3.22
C TYR A 162 16.65 -2.86 -4.56
N PHE A 163 16.88 -2.13 -5.65
CA PHE A 163 16.33 -2.47 -6.95
C PHE A 163 16.90 -3.77 -7.51
N GLU A 164 18.19 -4.05 -7.33
CA GLU A 164 18.81 -5.32 -7.74
C GLU A 164 18.13 -6.51 -7.05
N ARG A 165 17.95 -6.42 -5.72
CA ARG A 165 17.27 -7.49 -4.97
C ARG A 165 15.82 -7.67 -5.37
N GLN A 166 15.09 -6.54 -5.57
CA GLN A 166 13.69 -6.58 -5.95
C GLN A 166 13.50 -7.09 -7.38
N LEU A 167 14.35 -6.67 -8.33
CA LEU A 167 14.33 -7.17 -9.71
C LEU A 167 14.56 -8.69 -9.72
N SER A 168 15.62 -9.17 -9.05
CA SER A 168 15.89 -10.60 -8.93
C SER A 168 14.74 -11.37 -8.30
N ARG A 169 14.12 -10.84 -7.22
CA ARG A 169 12.99 -11.48 -6.54
C ARG A 169 11.78 -11.58 -7.45
N TRP A 170 11.38 -10.48 -8.09
CA TRP A 170 10.18 -10.44 -8.90
C TRP A 170 10.32 -11.20 -10.21
N THR A 171 11.53 -11.21 -10.82
CA THR A 171 11.84 -12.05 -11.98
C THR A 171 11.69 -13.53 -11.62
N LYS A 172 12.26 -13.97 -10.49
CA LYS A 172 12.10 -15.36 -10.03
C LYS A 172 10.63 -15.71 -9.76
N GLN A 173 9.88 -14.80 -9.14
CA GLN A 173 8.45 -15.01 -8.86
C GLN A 173 7.65 -15.09 -10.15
N TYR A 174 7.88 -14.19 -11.11
CA TYR A 174 7.23 -14.22 -12.41
C TYR A 174 7.51 -15.56 -13.13
N ARG A 175 8.78 -15.95 -13.25
CA ARG A 175 9.18 -17.22 -13.87
C ARG A 175 8.50 -18.43 -13.23
N ALA A 176 8.39 -18.46 -11.91
CA ALA A 176 7.72 -19.54 -11.19
C ALA A 176 6.19 -19.56 -11.39
N SER A 177 5.60 -18.43 -11.81
CA SER A 177 4.17 -18.28 -12.02
C SER A 177 3.77 -18.19 -13.50
N GLU A 178 4.72 -18.24 -14.41
CA GLU A 178 4.50 -18.17 -15.86
C GLU A 178 3.61 -19.34 -16.33
N LEU A 179 2.53 -19.01 -17.04
CA LEU A 179 1.62 -19.99 -17.65
C LEU A 179 1.73 -20.01 -19.17
N GLU A 180 2.12 -18.88 -19.75
CA GLU A 180 2.39 -18.69 -21.18
C GLU A 180 3.56 -17.73 -21.36
N HIS A 181 4.23 -17.82 -22.48
CA HIS A 181 5.28 -16.88 -22.83
C HIS A 181 4.69 -15.54 -23.27
N ILE A 182 5.12 -14.45 -22.63
CA ILE A 182 4.70 -13.07 -22.94
C ILE A 182 5.94 -12.27 -23.37
N GLU A 183 6.08 -12.05 -24.68
CA GLU A 183 7.24 -11.35 -25.26
C GLU A 183 7.44 -9.95 -24.66
N GLU A 184 6.36 -9.25 -24.38
CA GLU A 184 6.42 -7.91 -23.77
C GLU A 184 7.03 -7.93 -22.37
N ILE A 185 6.84 -9.01 -21.60
CA ILE A 185 7.48 -9.19 -20.28
C ILE A 185 8.96 -9.53 -20.45
N GLU A 186 9.31 -10.36 -21.46
CA GLU A 186 10.72 -10.67 -21.73
C GLU A 186 11.51 -9.43 -22.09
N SER A 187 10.97 -8.60 -22.98
CA SER A 187 11.57 -7.33 -23.38
C SER A 187 11.74 -6.40 -22.17
N LEU A 188 10.73 -6.36 -21.29
CA LEU A 188 10.76 -5.54 -20.07
C LEU A 188 11.81 -6.03 -19.07
N ILE A 189 11.91 -7.34 -18.83
CA ILE A 189 12.94 -7.93 -17.95
C ILE A 189 14.33 -7.60 -18.51
N HIS A 190 14.54 -7.82 -19.81
CA HIS A 190 15.83 -7.53 -20.46
C HIS A 190 16.23 -6.06 -20.32
N TYR A 191 15.28 -5.13 -20.55
CA TYR A 191 15.52 -3.70 -20.33
C TYR A 191 15.93 -3.39 -18.89
N LEU A 192 15.20 -3.95 -17.91
CA LEU A 192 15.46 -3.69 -16.50
C LEU A 192 16.82 -4.25 -16.03
N GLU A 193 17.22 -5.42 -16.55
CA GLU A 193 18.54 -5.99 -16.25
C GLU A 193 19.69 -5.17 -16.88
N ALA A 194 19.47 -4.67 -18.11
CA ALA A 194 20.49 -3.88 -18.83
C ALA A 194 20.63 -2.43 -18.31
N ASN A 195 19.58 -1.88 -17.68
CA ASN A 195 19.53 -0.48 -17.22
C ASN A 195 19.42 -0.34 -15.70
N LEU A 196 19.77 -1.39 -14.93
CA LEU A 196 19.74 -1.34 -13.47
C LEU A 196 20.67 -0.21 -12.99
N PRO A 197 20.14 0.80 -12.25
CA PRO A 197 20.95 1.87 -11.70
C PRO A 197 21.97 1.35 -10.67
N GLU A 198 23.11 1.99 -10.61
CA GLU A 198 24.05 1.78 -9.51
C GLU A 198 23.37 2.17 -8.17
N ASP A 199 23.73 1.44 -7.11
CA ASP A 199 23.21 1.75 -5.77
C ASP A 199 23.83 3.06 -5.27
N ASP A 200 23.01 4.08 -5.14
CA ASP A 200 23.42 5.41 -4.67
C ASP A 200 23.41 5.55 -3.13
N GLY A 201 23.12 4.45 -2.43
CA GLY A 201 23.09 4.38 -0.98
C GLY A 201 21.84 5.01 -0.33
N GLN A 202 20.89 5.51 -1.09
CA GLN A 202 19.65 6.05 -0.53
C GLN A 202 18.83 4.93 0.15
N VAL A 203 18.45 5.18 1.40
CA VAL A 203 17.57 4.29 2.17
C VAL A 203 16.51 5.14 2.86
N SER A 204 15.25 4.77 2.66
CA SER A 204 14.09 5.38 3.30
C SER A 204 13.14 4.30 3.81
N LEU A 205 12.23 4.67 4.67
CA LEU A 205 11.04 3.86 4.91
C LEU A 205 10.16 3.92 3.66
N VAL A 206 9.87 2.76 3.08
CA VAL A 206 9.04 2.59 1.88
C VAL A 206 7.73 1.93 2.30
N HIS A 207 6.60 2.48 1.85
CA HIS A 207 5.27 1.91 2.09
C HIS A 207 5.07 0.61 1.29
N GLY A 208 5.51 0.61 0.05
CA GLY A 208 5.41 -0.53 -0.85
C GLY A 208 4.09 -0.66 -1.62
N ASP A 209 3.04 0.08 -1.22
CA ASP A 209 1.76 0.19 -1.91
C ASP A 209 1.16 1.60 -1.71
N PHE A 210 1.97 2.65 -1.91
CA PHE A 210 1.56 4.03 -1.71
C PHE A 210 0.62 4.48 -2.83
N ARG A 211 -0.67 4.58 -2.52
CA ARG A 211 -1.73 4.90 -3.48
C ARG A 211 -2.94 5.53 -2.78
N LEU A 212 -3.79 6.20 -3.59
CA LEU A 212 -4.93 6.98 -3.12
C LEU A 212 -5.86 6.21 -2.16
N ASP A 213 -6.20 4.97 -2.50
CA ASP A 213 -7.12 4.14 -1.72
C ASP A 213 -6.53 3.55 -0.43
N ASN A 214 -5.22 3.77 -0.19
CA ASN A 214 -4.55 3.52 1.09
C ASN A 214 -4.42 4.78 1.94
N MET A 215 -5.17 5.86 1.62
CA MET A 215 -5.17 7.11 2.38
C MET A 215 -6.58 7.52 2.79
N MET A 216 -6.69 8.02 4.00
CA MET A 216 -7.92 8.64 4.49
C MET A 216 -7.75 10.17 4.48
N PHE A 217 -8.76 10.85 3.97
CA PHE A 217 -8.77 12.30 3.89
C PHE A 217 -9.80 12.91 4.85
N ASP A 218 -9.40 13.95 5.55
CA ASP A 218 -10.34 14.91 6.15
C ASP A 218 -10.72 15.94 5.08
N MET A 219 -12.00 15.98 4.75
CA MET A 219 -12.59 16.87 3.75
C MET A 219 -13.42 17.98 4.39
N SER A 220 -13.26 18.26 5.69
CA SER A 220 -13.96 19.33 6.40
C SER A 220 -13.65 20.71 5.84
N ASP A 221 -12.43 20.93 5.31
CA ASP A 221 -12.03 22.07 4.51
C ASP A 221 -11.63 21.59 3.11
N THR A 222 -12.52 21.73 2.13
CA THR A 222 -12.29 21.28 0.76
C THR A 222 -11.22 22.08 0.00
N ASP A 223 -10.85 23.26 0.48
CA ASP A 223 -9.74 24.05 -0.05
C ASP A 223 -8.38 23.55 0.48
N LYS A 224 -8.41 22.83 1.60
CA LYS A 224 -7.21 22.28 2.26
C LYS A 224 -7.45 20.85 2.74
N PRO A 225 -7.74 19.91 1.82
CA PRO A 225 -7.90 18.51 2.19
C PRO A 225 -6.62 17.99 2.85
N GLN A 226 -6.77 17.20 3.91
CA GLN A 226 -5.63 16.66 4.66
C GLN A 226 -5.69 15.15 4.68
N VAL A 227 -4.58 14.48 4.44
CA VAL A 227 -4.45 13.06 4.74
C VAL A 227 -4.35 12.90 6.26
N VAL A 228 -5.31 12.21 6.85
CA VAL A 228 -5.38 11.96 8.30
C VAL A 228 -4.90 10.57 8.68
N ALA A 229 -4.79 9.66 7.74
CA ALA A 229 -4.17 8.36 7.94
C ALA A 229 -3.66 7.76 6.63
N VAL A 230 -2.44 7.21 6.66
CA VAL A 230 -1.94 6.25 5.67
C VAL A 230 -2.15 4.85 6.24
N LEU A 231 -2.75 3.98 5.44
CA LEU A 231 -3.21 2.64 5.82
C LEU A 231 -2.41 1.56 5.08
N ASP A 232 -2.53 0.33 5.54
CA ASP A 232 -2.04 -0.90 4.89
C ASP A 232 -0.51 -0.99 4.72
N TRP A 233 0.19 -0.96 5.85
CA TRP A 233 1.65 -1.01 5.96
C TRP A 233 2.26 -2.42 5.80
N GLU A 234 1.49 -3.41 5.36
CA GLU A 234 1.93 -4.82 5.30
C GLU A 234 3.12 -5.05 4.35
N LEU A 235 3.30 -4.21 3.33
CA LEU A 235 4.40 -4.27 2.36
C LEU A 235 5.56 -3.34 2.71
N SER A 236 5.46 -2.59 3.79
CA SER A 236 6.47 -1.60 4.18
C SER A 236 7.81 -2.24 4.53
N THR A 237 8.87 -1.53 4.20
CA THR A 237 10.26 -1.98 4.43
C THR A 237 11.23 -0.81 4.34
N LEU A 238 12.51 -1.05 4.67
CA LEU A 238 13.57 -0.15 4.24
C LEU A 238 13.90 -0.40 2.78
N GLY A 239 13.92 0.66 1.98
CA GLY A 239 14.14 0.59 0.55
C GLY A 239 14.51 1.93 -0.07
N HIS A 240 14.59 1.94 -1.38
CA HIS A 240 14.88 3.16 -2.14
C HIS A 240 13.61 4.00 -2.29
N PRO A 241 13.64 5.32 -1.99
CA PRO A 241 12.44 6.18 -1.98
C PRO A 241 11.70 6.22 -3.33
N TYR A 242 12.43 6.13 -4.44
CA TYR A 242 11.81 6.15 -5.77
C TYR A 242 10.95 4.92 -6.08
N ALA A 243 10.99 3.88 -5.25
CA ALA A 243 10.09 2.73 -5.38
C ALA A 243 8.62 3.11 -5.18
N ASP A 244 8.31 3.92 -4.14
CA ASP A 244 6.95 4.40 -3.91
C ASP A 244 6.55 5.53 -4.85
N LEU A 245 7.47 6.48 -5.11
CA LEU A 245 7.19 7.59 -6.03
C LEU A 245 6.86 7.07 -7.44
N ALA A 246 7.66 6.15 -7.96
CA ALA A 246 7.42 5.56 -9.28
C ALA A 246 6.16 4.68 -9.28
N TYR A 247 5.89 3.97 -8.19
CA TYR A 247 4.68 3.18 -8.05
C TYR A 247 3.43 4.07 -8.07
N GLN A 248 3.43 5.19 -7.36
CA GLN A 248 2.35 6.17 -7.40
C GLN A 248 2.19 6.77 -8.82
N CYS A 249 3.27 7.17 -9.47
CA CYS A 249 3.20 7.70 -10.85
C CYS A 249 2.76 6.63 -11.87
N MET A 250 3.15 5.37 -11.68
CA MET A 250 2.67 4.25 -12.48
C MET A 250 1.14 4.10 -12.37
N GLN A 251 0.56 4.21 -11.17
CA GLN A 251 -0.89 4.17 -10.98
C GLN A 251 -1.61 5.22 -11.83
N LEU A 252 -1.04 6.43 -11.93
CA LEU A 252 -1.61 7.52 -12.73
C LEU A 252 -1.57 7.26 -14.25
N ARG A 253 -0.72 6.33 -14.71
CA ARG A 253 -0.63 5.94 -16.13
C ARG A 253 -1.54 4.77 -16.50
N LEU A 254 -2.10 4.08 -15.51
CA LEU A 254 -3.04 2.99 -15.79
C LEU A 254 -4.26 3.53 -16.54
N PRO A 255 -4.87 2.73 -17.45
CA PRO A 255 -6.10 3.10 -18.13
C PRO A 255 -7.22 3.44 -17.14
N SER A 256 -8.05 4.42 -17.50
CA SER A 256 -9.14 4.91 -16.65
C SER A 256 -10.35 3.98 -16.58
N ASP A 257 -10.44 3.00 -17.49
CA ASP A 257 -11.55 2.07 -17.64
C ASP A 257 -11.34 0.72 -16.96
N ILE A 258 -10.24 0.56 -16.21
CA ILE A 258 -9.97 -0.67 -15.48
C ILE A 258 -10.74 -0.69 -14.16
N ALA A 259 -11.65 -1.63 -14.02
CA ALA A 259 -12.37 -1.86 -12.78
C ALA A 259 -11.39 -2.13 -11.61
N HIS A 260 -11.57 -1.43 -10.50
CA HIS A 260 -10.78 -1.52 -9.26
C HIS A 260 -9.31 -1.01 -9.31
N ALA A 261 -8.87 -0.45 -10.43
CA ALA A 261 -7.54 0.15 -10.55
C ALA A 261 -7.55 1.33 -11.56
N ALA A 262 -8.66 2.07 -11.62
CA ALA A 262 -8.82 3.17 -12.56
C ALA A 262 -7.73 4.23 -12.37
N GLY A 263 -6.81 4.29 -13.35
CA GLY A 263 -5.79 5.32 -13.44
C GLY A 263 -6.29 6.57 -14.17
N LEU A 264 -5.36 7.36 -14.65
CA LEU A 264 -5.65 8.60 -15.40
C LEU A 264 -5.27 8.51 -16.90
N GLY A 265 -4.88 7.31 -17.35
CA GLY A 265 -4.52 7.08 -18.75
C GLY A 265 -5.68 7.43 -19.69
N GLY A 266 -5.41 8.30 -20.67
CA GLY A 266 -6.42 8.77 -21.61
C GLY A 266 -7.28 9.94 -21.14
N LEU A 267 -7.16 10.38 -19.87
CA LEU A 267 -7.90 11.53 -19.34
C LEU A 267 -7.07 12.81 -19.44
N ASP A 268 -7.75 13.94 -19.62
CA ASP A 268 -7.14 15.28 -19.54
C ASP A 268 -6.93 15.69 -18.08
N ARG A 269 -5.74 15.42 -17.54
CA ARG A 269 -5.37 15.75 -16.16
C ARG A 269 -5.50 17.24 -15.86
N LYS A 270 -5.18 18.09 -16.82
CA LYS A 270 -5.28 19.55 -16.66
C LYS A 270 -6.72 19.99 -16.45
N GLN A 271 -7.65 19.44 -17.23
CA GLN A 271 -9.09 19.70 -17.04
C GLN A 271 -9.59 19.17 -15.68
N LEU A 272 -9.03 18.05 -15.22
CA LEU A 272 -9.35 17.49 -13.90
C LEU A 272 -8.73 18.28 -12.74
N GLY A 273 -7.76 19.16 -12.98
CA GLY A 273 -6.98 19.83 -11.92
C GLY A 273 -5.91 18.94 -11.29
N ILE A 274 -5.64 17.78 -11.86
CA ILE A 274 -4.65 16.81 -11.36
C ILE A 274 -3.29 17.11 -11.99
N PRO A 275 -2.19 17.14 -11.22
CA PRO A 275 -0.87 17.47 -11.75
C PRO A 275 -0.43 16.45 -12.82
N SER A 276 0.32 16.94 -13.80
CA SER A 276 1.10 16.06 -14.69
C SER A 276 2.14 15.27 -13.86
N GLU A 277 2.66 14.19 -14.44
CA GLU A 277 3.71 13.42 -13.78
C GLU A 277 4.95 14.27 -13.49
N GLN A 278 5.32 15.14 -14.43
CA GLN A 278 6.46 16.05 -14.27
C GLN A 278 6.25 17.06 -13.13
N GLU A 279 5.07 17.65 -13.02
CA GLU A 279 4.71 18.55 -11.92
C GLU A 279 4.72 17.81 -10.58
N TYR A 280 4.19 16.58 -10.53
CA TYR A 280 4.18 15.75 -9.34
C TYR A 280 5.61 15.39 -8.86
N ILE A 281 6.48 14.97 -9.79
CA ILE A 281 7.89 14.67 -9.49
C ILE A 281 8.63 15.94 -9.03
N LYS A 282 8.40 17.05 -9.71
CA LYS A 282 9.03 18.34 -9.34
C LYS A 282 8.65 18.73 -7.91
N ALA A 283 7.37 18.69 -7.56
CA ALA A 283 6.91 19.01 -6.22
C ALA A 283 7.52 18.07 -5.15
N TYR A 284 7.66 16.78 -5.46
CA TYR A 284 8.34 15.84 -4.59
C TYR A 284 9.84 16.20 -4.42
N CYS A 285 10.54 16.49 -5.51
CA CYS A 285 11.95 16.90 -5.46
C CYS A 285 12.16 18.16 -4.62
N GLU A 286 11.30 19.18 -4.80
CA GLU A 286 11.34 20.40 -4.02
C GLU A 286 11.17 20.14 -2.52
N ARG A 287 10.21 19.29 -2.13
CA ARG A 287 9.97 18.89 -0.74
C ARG A 287 11.12 18.10 -0.13
N ARG A 288 11.78 17.28 -0.96
CA ARG A 288 12.92 16.46 -0.55
C ARG A 288 14.26 17.18 -0.60
N GLY A 289 14.30 18.40 -1.15
CA GLY A 289 15.56 19.16 -1.34
C GLY A 289 16.52 18.48 -2.32
N ILE A 290 16.00 17.83 -3.37
CA ILE A 290 16.80 17.19 -4.43
C ILE A 290 16.54 17.89 -5.77
N ASP A 291 17.58 17.99 -6.61
CA ASP A 291 17.48 18.75 -7.87
C ASP A 291 16.66 18.01 -8.93
N ALA A 292 16.93 16.74 -9.15
CA ALA A 292 16.27 15.91 -10.16
C ALA A 292 16.43 14.40 -9.86
N ILE A 293 15.60 13.59 -10.50
CA ILE A 293 15.67 12.13 -10.45
C ILE A 293 16.23 11.63 -11.77
N SER A 294 17.40 11.02 -11.74
CA SER A 294 17.98 10.30 -12.89
C SER A 294 17.32 8.93 -13.03
N ASN A 295 17.45 8.32 -14.21
CA ASN A 295 16.96 6.96 -14.50
C ASN A 295 15.45 6.75 -14.22
N TRP A 296 14.66 7.83 -14.32
CA TRP A 296 13.22 7.77 -14.00
C TRP A 296 12.47 6.68 -14.76
N THR A 297 12.80 6.48 -16.04
CA THR A 297 12.20 5.45 -16.88
C THR A 297 12.40 4.06 -16.30
N PHE A 298 13.59 3.77 -15.72
CA PHE A 298 13.84 2.49 -15.05
C PHE A 298 12.88 2.28 -13.86
N TYR A 299 12.76 3.26 -12.97
CA TYR A 299 11.92 3.12 -11.76
C TYR A 299 10.45 2.93 -12.11
N LEU A 300 9.98 3.63 -13.13
CA LEU A 300 8.62 3.52 -13.62
C LEU A 300 8.37 2.16 -14.29
N ALA A 301 9.27 1.74 -15.18
CA ALA A 301 9.21 0.42 -15.85
C ALA A 301 9.26 -0.72 -14.83
N PHE A 302 10.13 -0.61 -13.81
CA PHE A 302 10.20 -1.56 -12.70
C PHE A 302 8.86 -1.66 -11.93
N SER A 303 8.18 -0.54 -11.69
CA SER A 303 6.88 -0.53 -11.01
C SER A 303 5.81 -1.29 -11.80
N PHE A 304 5.75 -1.11 -13.13
CA PHE A 304 4.90 -1.90 -14.01
C PHE A 304 5.23 -3.38 -13.98
N PHE A 305 6.52 -3.72 -14.08
CA PHE A 305 6.98 -5.11 -14.00
C PHE A 305 6.59 -5.78 -12.69
N ARG A 306 6.83 -5.10 -11.56
CA ARG A 306 6.45 -5.59 -10.23
C ARG A 306 4.97 -5.88 -10.15
N LEU A 307 4.12 -4.96 -10.62
CA LEU A 307 2.67 -5.15 -10.62
C LEU A 307 2.27 -6.33 -11.52
N ALA A 308 2.82 -6.43 -12.73
CA ALA A 308 2.58 -7.56 -13.62
C ALA A 308 2.97 -8.91 -12.99
N ALA A 309 4.12 -8.98 -12.31
CA ALA A 309 4.59 -10.18 -11.62
C ALA A 309 3.68 -10.56 -10.43
N ILE A 310 3.15 -9.58 -9.69
CA ILE A 310 2.17 -9.81 -8.62
C ILE A 310 0.90 -10.41 -9.21
N LEU A 311 0.34 -9.81 -10.26
CA LEU A 311 -0.90 -10.26 -10.89
C LEU A 311 -0.73 -11.66 -11.51
N GLN A 312 0.40 -11.94 -12.17
CA GLN A 312 0.71 -13.28 -12.68
C GLN A 312 0.73 -14.32 -11.57
N GLY A 313 1.27 -13.99 -10.40
CA GLY A 313 1.24 -14.86 -9.22
C GLY A 313 -0.19 -15.11 -8.69
N VAL A 314 -1.11 -14.14 -8.79
CA VAL A 314 -2.52 -14.32 -8.46
C VAL A 314 -3.19 -15.30 -9.43
N VAL A 315 -2.94 -15.14 -10.74
CA VAL A 315 -3.46 -16.02 -11.79
C VAL A 315 -2.98 -17.46 -11.59
N LYS A 316 -1.69 -17.65 -11.33
CA LYS A 316 -1.12 -18.97 -11.08
C LYS A 316 -1.78 -19.67 -9.89
N ARG A 317 -2.00 -18.98 -8.78
CA ARG A 317 -2.69 -19.54 -7.61
C ARG A 317 -4.14 -19.93 -7.92
N ALA A 318 -4.84 -19.15 -8.74
CA ALA A 318 -6.18 -19.50 -9.17
C ALA A 318 -6.20 -20.72 -10.10
N HIS A 319 -5.24 -20.78 -11.03
CA HIS A 319 -5.06 -21.93 -11.92
C HIS A 319 -4.78 -23.22 -11.12
N ASP A 320 -3.99 -23.13 -10.05
CA ASP A 320 -3.67 -24.25 -9.16
C ASP A 320 -4.81 -24.58 -8.15
N GLY A 321 -5.97 -23.90 -8.25
CA GLY A 321 -7.13 -24.16 -7.39
C GLY A 321 -7.09 -23.48 -6.02
N ASN A 322 -6.16 -22.56 -5.78
CA ASN A 322 -5.92 -21.91 -4.48
C ASN A 322 -6.51 -20.51 -4.36
N ALA A 323 -7.33 -20.05 -5.31
CA ALA A 323 -7.97 -18.73 -5.28
C ALA A 323 -9.27 -18.69 -6.09
N SER A 324 -10.11 -17.64 -5.91
CA SER A 324 -11.31 -17.41 -6.71
C SER A 324 -10.95 -17.21 -8.19
N SER A 325 -11.49 -18.03 -9.08
CA SER A 325 -11.12 -18.10 -10.49
C SER A 325 -11.53 -16.88 -11.33
N GLU A 326 -12.69 -16.28 -11.06
CA GLU A 326 -13.22 -15.19 -11.89
C GLU A 326 -12.45 -13.88 -11.70
N LYS A 327 -12.22 -13.46 -10.46
CA LYS A 327 -11.43 -12.25 -10.15
C LYS A 327 -9.97 -12.41 -10.61
N ALA A 328 -9.41 -13.61 -10.46
CA ALA A 328 -8.03 -13.88 -10.89
C ALA A 328 -7.87 -13.80 -12.41
N MET A 329 -8.85 -14.26 -13.19
CA MET A 329 -8.82 -14.14 -14.66
C MET A 329 -8.90 -12.68 -15.10
N GLN A 330 -9.75 -11.86 -14.46
CA GLN A 330 -9.83 -10.42 -14.75
C GLN A 330 -8.49 -9.72 -14.47
N LEU A 331 -7.85 -10.03 -13.34
CA LEU A 331 -6.53 -9.49 -12.99
C LEU A 331 -5.44 -9.98 -13.95
N GLY A 332 -5.51 -11.23 -14.40
CA GLY A 332 -4.57 -11.81 -15.37
C GLY A 332 -4.60 -11.12 -16.73
N ALA A 333 -5.76 -10.66 -17.16
CA ALA A 333 -5.90 -9.91 -18.41
C ALA A 333 -5.08 -8.60 -18.41
N MET A 334 -4.64 -8.12 -17.24
CA MET A 334 -3.82 -6.92 -17.10
C MET A 334 -2.33 -7.15 -17.28
N VAL A 335 -1.83 -8.39 -17.16
CA VAL A 335 -0.38 -8.67 -17.18
C VAL A 335 0.29 -8.17 -18.46
N ARG A 336 -0.25 -8.54 -19.62
CA ARG A 336 0.28 -8.09 -20.93
C ARG A 336 0.11 -6.58 -21.15
N PRO A 337 -1.06 -5.97 -20.93
CA PRO A 337 -1.22 -4.50 -21.02
C PRO A 337 -0.24 -3.72 -20.15
N LEU A 338 0.05 -4.15 -18.93
CA LEU A 338 1.04 -3.49 -18.06
C LEU A 338 2.44 -3.50 -18.69
N ALA A 339 2.85 -4.64 -19.23
CA ALA A 339 4.14 -4.74 -19.92
C ALA A 339 4.18 -3.89 -21.21
N GLN A 340 3.09 -3.82 -21.94
CA GLN A 340 2.98 -2.95 -23.13
C GLN A 340 3.12 -1.47 -22.78
N ILE A 341 2.44 -1.00 -21.72
CA ILE A 341 2.56 0.39 -21.24
C ILE A 341 4.00 0.67 -20.81
N ALA A 342 4.64 -0.27 -20.10
CA ALA A 342 6.05 -0.13 -19.70
C ALA A 342 6.97 0.00 -20.90
N ASN A 343 6.85 -0.89 -21.90
CA ASN A 343 7.68 -0.84 -23.12
C ASN A 343 7.45 0.43 -23.93
N GLN A 344 6.20 0.91 -24.05
CA GLN A 344 5.90 2.20 -24.66
C GLN A 344 6.58 3.35 -23.92
N THR A 345 6.59 3.31 -22.59
CA THR A 345 7.25 4.32 -21.75
C THR A 345 8.76 4.34 -22.00
N ILE A 346 9.38 3.17 -22.12
CA ILE A 346 10.81 3.03 -22.44
C ILE A 346 11.12 3.67 -23.80
N HIS A 347 10.38 3.32 -24.86
CA HIS A 347 10.60 3.86 -26.20
C HIS A 347 10.33 5.36 -26.37
N GLN A 348 9.49 5.97 -25.51
CA GLN A 348 9.26 7.41 -25.53
C GLN A 348 10.38 8.20 -24.84
N SER A 349 11.24 7.53 -24.14
CA SER A 349 12.37 8.14 -23.37
C SER A 349 13.71 8.01 -24.10
N GLU A 350 13.77 7.13 -25.10
CA GLU A 350 14.91 7.01 -26.06
C GLU A 350 14.79 8.07 -27.16
#